data_7ca5014b75e1a682b99f8c870ee5e12e
#
_entry.id   7ca5014b75e1a682b99f8c870ee5e12e
#
_cell.length_a   1.000
_cell.length_b   1.000
_cell.length_c   1.000
_cell.angle_alpha   90.00
_cell.angle_beta   90.00
_cell.angle_gamma   90.00
#
_symmetry.space_group_name_H-M   'P 1'
#
loop_
_entity.id
_entity.type
_entity.pdbx_description
1 polymer ?
#
loop_
_entity_poly.entity_id
_entity_poly.type
_entity_poly.pdbx_seq_one_letter_code
_entity_poly.pdbx_strand_id
1 'polypeptide(L)'
;MFREKTEWSQLYWFNTDRKDLPRIMLIGDSIVVGHAPVLAEILANKASVAFFATSRIVGDPAYTRELMTAMADMPVDLIEFNNGLHGFHYDTEFYRNNLQMTLEHLQTSFRCPIRWRNSTPISTPDEPEKLHPERNLIVTERNLAAAEVMKKARVPEDDMYRLMLSHPEWRSMDGYHYNDEGKKVQAEFLAEILLKALAEK
;
A
#
# COMPACT_ATOMS: atom_id res chain seq x y z
N MET A 1 -0.95 -2.90 -23.66
CA MET A 1 -0.65 -2.63 -22.25
C MET A 1 0.80 -2.98 -22.02
N PHE A 2 1.55 -2.10 -21.38
CA PHE A 2 2.94 -2.35 -21.04
C PHE A 2 3.02 -3.28 -19.80
N ARG A 3 3.99 -4.21 -19.80
CA ARG A 3 4.24 -5.16 -18.72
C ARG A 3 5.68 -5.01 -18.24
N GLU A 4 5.89 -5.22 -16.95
CA GLU A 4 7.23 -5.35 -16.41
C GLU A 4 7.85 -6.69 -16.82
N LYS A 5 9.18 -6.84 -16.72
CA LYS A 5 9.87 -8.09 -17.06
C LYS A 5 9.35 -9.28 -16.23
N THR A 6 8.95 -9.00 -14.99
CA THR A 6 8.37 -10.00 -14.09
C THR A 6 7.13 -9.40 -13.44
N GLU A 7 5.99 -10.07 -13.64
CA GLU A 7 4.74 -9.73 -12.98
C GLU A 7 4.44 -10.76 -11.90
N TRP A 8 4.02 -10.28 -10.74
CA TRP A 8 3.75 -11.14 -9.60
C TRP A 8 2.56 -10.61 -8.80
N SER A 9 1.93 -11.52 -8.03
CA SER A 9 0.93 -11.20 -7.01
C SER A 9 1.09 -12.16 -5.84
N GLN A 10 0.84 -11.66 -4.64
CA GLN A 10 0.88 -12.42 -3.40
C GLN A 10 -0.36 -12.11 -2.57
N LEU A 11 -0.97 -13.14 -1.99
CA LEU A 11 -2.07 -13.02 -1.05
C LEU A 11 -1.73 -13.81 0.20
N TYR A 12 -1.78 -13.14 1.34
CA TYR A 12 -1.58 -13.76 2.65
C TYR A 12 -2.66 -13.35 3.63
N TRP A 13 -3.10 -14.32 4.42
CA TRP A 13 -4.05 -14.13 5.50
C TRP A 13 -3.42 -14.65 6.80
N PHE A 14 -3.16 -13.75 7.75
CA PHE A 14 -2.66 -14.11 9.08
C PHE A 14 -3.82 -14.36 10.04
N ASN A 15 -3.65 -15.27 10.99
CA ASN A 15 -4.63 -15.56 12.06
C ASN A 15 -6.06 -15.84 11.54
N THR A 16 -6.18 -16.66 10.51
CA THR A 16 -7.48 -16.98 9.87
C THR A 16 -8.46 -17.72 10.79
N ASP A 17 -7.95 -18.38 11.81
CA ASP A 17 -8.72 -19.06 12.88
C ASP A 17 -9.33 -18.09 13.89
N ARG A 18 -8.82 -16.84 14.00
CA ARG A 18 -9.33 -15.81 14.92
C ARG A 18 -10.52 -15.10 14.30
N LYS A 19 -11.72 -15.68 14.53
CA LYS A 19 -13.00 -15.13 14.07
C LYS A 19 -13.55 -14.00 14.97
N ASP A 20 -12.96 -13.83 16.13
CA ASP A 20 -13.30 -12.84 17.14
C ASP A 20 -12.61 -11.47 16.90
N LEU A 21 -11.63 -11.40 16.01
CA LEU A 21 -10.89 -10.19 15.71
C LEU A 21 -11.37 -9.52 14.41
N PRO A 22 -11.38 -8.17 14.38
CA PRO A 22 -11.59 -7.45 13.12
C PRO A 22 -10.45 -7.75 12.14
N ARG A 23 -10.75 -7.71 10.85
CA ARG A 23 -9.76 -8.02 9.80
C ARG A 23 -9.41 -6.82 8.98
N ILE A 24 -8.10 -6.57 8.87
CA ILE A 24 -7.50 -5.50 8.07
C ILE A 24 -6.92 -6.12 6.80
N MET A 25 -7.27 -5.58 5.63
CA MET A 25 -6.64 -5.90 4.35
C MET A 25 -5.70 -4.77 3.96
N LEU A 26 -4.42 -5.10 3.79
CA LEU A 26 -3.41 -4.21 3.19
C LEU A 26 -3.32 -4.50 1.70
N ILE A 27 -3.49 -3.48 0.87
CA ILE A 27 -3.35 -3.59 -0.58
C ILE A 27 -2.15 -2.76 -1.00
N GLY A 28 -1.23 -3.35 -1.78
CA GLY A 28 -0.05 -2.62 -2.25
C GLY A 28 0.91 -3.45 -3.09
N ASP A 29 2.17 -3.25 -2.85
CA ASP A 29 3.29 -3.84 -3.57
C ASP A 29 4.31 -4.50 -2.62
N SER A 30 5.57 -4.63 -3.03
CA SER A 30 6.62 -5.23 -2.22
C SER A 30 6.90 -4.52 -0.89
N ILE A 31 6.52 -3.25 -0.75
CA ILE A 31 6.63 -2.54 0.53
C ILE A 31 5.65 -3.14 1.55
N VAL A 32 4.43 -3.45 1.12
CA VAL A 32 3.45 -4.17 1.96
C VAL A 32 3.99 -5.56 2.35
N VAL A 33 4.55 -6.31 1.40
CA VAL A 33 5.18 -7.62 1.71
C VAL A 33 6.22 -7.49 2.81
N GLY A 34 6.98 -6.39 2.82
CA GLY A 34 8.03 -6.14 3.80
C GLY A 34 7.51 -5.91 5.22
N HIS A 35 6.47 -5.08 5.40
CA HIS A 35 6.00 -4.69 6.73
C HIS A 35 4.77 -5.48 7.24
N ALA A 36 4.00 -6.11 6.37
CA ALA A 36 2.77 -6.79 6.78
C ALA A 36 2.98 -7.93 7.81
N PRO A 37 4.03 -8.77 7.72
CA PRO A 37 4.30 -9.77 8.75
C PRO A 37 4.55 -9.15 10.12
N VAL A 38 5.34 -8.07 10.18
CA VAL A 38 5.63 -7.35 11.43
C VAL A 38 4.36 -6.70 12.00
N LEU A 39 3.54 -6.10 11.13
CA LEU A 39 2.25 -5.55 11.54
C LEU A 39 1.32 -6.63 12.10
N ALA A 40 1.30 -7.81 11.49
CA ALA A 40 0.49 -8.93 11.96
C ALA A 40 0.92 -9.41 13.36
N GLU A 41 2.23 -9.39 13.66
CA GLU A 41 2.75 -9.69 15.00
C GLU A 41 2.34 -8.61 16.03
N ILE A 42 2.50 -7.33 15.69
CA ILE A 42 2.10 -6.20 16.55
C ILE A 42 0.60 -6.25 16.88
N LEU A 43 -0.23 -6.65 15.92
CA LEU A 43 -1.69 -6.67 16.05
C LEU A 43 -2.27 -8.01 16.46
N ALA A 44 -1.47 -9.05 16.71
CA ALA A 44 -1.89 -10.45 16.86
C ALA A 44 -3.10 -10.70 17.78
N ASN A 45 -3.31 -9.87 18.81
CA ASN A 45 -4.42 -9.96 19.75
C ASN A 45 -5.47 -8.83 19.62
N LYS A 46 -5.36 -8.00 18.59
CA LYS A 46 -6.21 -6.82 18.38
C LYS A 46 -6.92 -6.82 17.04
N ALA A 47 -6.24 -7.33 15.99
CA ALA A 47 -6.79 -7.47 14.66
C ALA A 47 -6.08 -8.59 13.90
N SER A 48 -6.78 -9.26 12.99
CA SER A 48 -6.17 -10.13 11.98
C SER A 48 -5.75 -9.29 10.80
N VAL A 49 -4.55 -9.55 10.27
CA VAL A 49 -4.00 -8.84 9.11
C VAL A 49 -4.03 -9.76 7.89
N ALA A 50 -4.33 -9.19 6.75
CA ALA A 50 -4.14 -9.83 5.45
C ALA A 50 -3.46 -8.84 4.51
N PHE A 51 -2.82 -9.33 3.46
CA PHE A 51 -2.36 -8.46 2.40
C PHE A 51 -2.57 -9.06 1.01
N PHE A 52 -2.91 -8.21 0.07
CA PHE A 52 -2.78 -8.44 -1.37
C PHE A 52 -1.72 -7.49 -1.92
N ALA A 53 -0.62 -8.04 -2.41
CA ALA A 53 0.48 -7.28 -2.98
C ALA A 53 0.77 -7.72 -4.42
N THR A 54 1.07 -6.76 -5.29
CA THR A 54 1.31 -7.04 -6.71
C THR A 54 2.24 -6.02 -7.36
N SER A 55 2.94 -6.43 -8.42
CA SER A 55 3.70 -5.55 -9.31
C SER A 55 2.82 -4.79 -10.31
N ARG A 56 1.51 -4.98 -10.30
CA ARG A 56 0.62 -4.35 -11.27
C ARG A 56 0.24 -2.94 -10.87
N ILE A 57 0.28 -2.04 -11.84
CA ILE A 57 -0.27 -0.69 -11.69
C ILE A 57 -1.81 -0.72 -11.75
N VAL A 58 -2.47 0.21 -11.07
CA VAL A 58 -3.89 0.52 -11.30
C VAL A 58 -4.15 0.75 -12.80
N GLY A 59 -5.26 0.22 -13.31
CA GLY A 59 -5.58 0.25 -14.75
C GLY A 59 -5.10 -0.98 -15.52
N ASP A 60 -4.28 -1.87 -14.94
CA ASP A 60 -4.08 -3.20 -15.50
C ASP A 60 -5.37 -4.03 -15.28
N PRO A 61 -5.99 -4.59 -16.34
CA PRO A 61 -7.20 -5.40 -16.18
C PRO A 61 -7.02 -6.63 -15.28
N ALA A 62 -5.79 -7.14 -15.14
CA ALA A 62 -5.51 -8.23 -14.21
C ALA A 62 -5.49 -7.74 -12.77
N TYR A 63 -5.04 -6.50 -12.50
CA TYR A 63 -5.03 -5.92 -11.16
C TYR A 63 -6.40 -6.00 -10.50
N THR A 64 -7.42 -5.45 -11.16
CA THR A 64 -8.79 -5.44 -10.59
C THR A 64 -9.33 -6.84 -10.37
N ARG A 65 -9.12 -7.78 -11.31
CA ARG A 65 -9.58 -9.17 -11.18
C ARG A 65 -8.91 -9.88 -10.01
N GLU A 66 -7.60 -9.77 -9.89
CA GLU A 66 -6.82 -10.39 -8.82
C GLU A 66 -7.20 -9.80 -7.45
N LEU A 67 -7.31 -8.47 -7.36
CA LEU A 67 -7.74 -7.77 -6.16
C LEU A 67 -9.14 -8.22 -5.72
N MET A 68 -10.11 -8.25 -6.63
CA MET A 68 -11.47 -8.66 -6.30
C MET A 68 -11.56 -10.12 -5.87
N THR A 69 -10.74 -10.99 -6.46
CA THR A 69 -10.63 -12.39 -6.04
C THR A 69 -10.05 -12.49 -4.62
N ALA A 70 -8.97 -11.76 -4.33
CA ALA A 70 -8.36 -11.72 -3.00
C ALA A 70 -9.34 -11.20 -1.93
N MET A 71 -10.12 -10.17 -2.26
CA MET A 71 -11.08 -9.56 -1.34
C MET A 71 -12.35 -10.38 -1.11
N ALA A 72 -12.66 -11.30 -2.03
CA ALA A 72 -13.86 -12.16 -1.92
C ALA A 72 -13.67 -13.36 -0.98
N ASP A 73 -12.44 -13.66 -0.58
CA ASP A 73 -12.12 -14.87 0.20
C ASP A 73 -12.63 -14.79 1.65
N MET A 74 -12.46 -13.64 2.31
CA MET A 74 -12.88 -13.42 3.69
C MET A 74 -13.45 -12.01 3.92
N PRO A 75 -14.37 -11.85 4.90
CA PRO A 75 -14.83 -10.52 5.31
C PRO A 75 -13.68 -9.62 5.77
N VAL A 76 -13.72 -8.35 5.38
CA VAL A 76 -12.74 -7.33 5.72
C VAL A 76 -13.45 -6.17 6.44
N ASP A 77 -12.84 -5.71 7.53
CA ASP A 77 -13.36 -4.63 8.37
C ASP A 77 -12.73 -3.28 8.08
N LEU A 78 -11.53 -3.26 7.53
CA LEU A 78 -10.78 -2.05 7.18
C LEU A 78 -9.85 -2.36 6.02
N ILE A 79 -9.80 -1.49 5.02
CA ILE A 79 -8.86 -1.55 3.91
C ILE A 79 -7.81 -0.44 4.08
N GLU A 80 -6.53 -0.80 4.02
CA GLU A 80 -5.42 0.11 3.79
C GLU A 80 -4.92 -0.10 2.36
N PHE A 81 -4.89 0.94 1.55
CA PHE A 81 -4.66 0.85 0.11
C PHE A 81 -3.47 1.72 -0.32
N ASN A 82 -2.60 1.14 -1.13
CA ASN A 82 -1.53 1.83 -1.86
C ASN A 82 -1.37 1.24 -3.27
N ASN A 83 -0.93 2.04 -4.20
CA ASN A 83 -0.37 1.65 -5.50
C ASN A 83 0.40 2.84 -6.07
N GLY A 84 1.69 2.68 -6.43
CA GLY A 84 2.44 3.83 -6.93
C GLY A 84 3.89 3.55 -7.35
N LEU A 85 4.45 2.39 -6.96
CA LEU A 85 5.85 2.05 -7.22
C LEU A 85 6.07 1.17 -8.45
N HIS A 86 5.02 0.90 -9.23
CA HIS A 86 5.09 0.10 -10.45
C HIS A 86 4.55 0.85 -11.67
N GLY A 87 4.82 0.35 -12.88
CA GLY A 87 4.33 0.93 -14.13
C GLY A 87 4.85 2.33 -14.41
N PHE A 88 6.12 2.60 -14.18
CA PHE A 88 6.76 3.92 -14.36
C PHE A 88 6.72 4.48 -15.80
N HIS A 89 6.27 3.70 -16.78
CA HIS A 89 6.11 4.17 -18.16
C HIS A 89 4.74 4.83 -18.40
N TYR A 90 3.82 4.70 -17.47
CA TYR A 90 2.53 5.38 -17.55
C TYR A 90 2.63 6.76 -16.90
N ASP A 91 2.02 7.76 -17.55
CA ASP A 91 1.99 9.11 -17.03
C ASP A 91 1.08 9.27 -15.80
N THR A 92 1.18 10.41 -15.16
CA THR A 92 0.43 10.73 -13.95
C THR A 92 -1.08 10.85 -14.20
N GLU A 93 -1.50 11.20 -15.41
CA GLU A 93 -2.92 11.29 -15.76
C GLU A 93 -3.55 9.89 -15.87
N PHE A 94 -2.88 8.96 -16.57
CA PHE A 94 -3.28 7.54 -16.58
C PHE A 94 -3.39 7.00 -15.16
N TYR A 95 -2.38 7.23 -14.33
CA TYR A 95 -2.37 6.79 -12.95
C TYR A 95 -3.55 7.36 -12.16
N ARG A 96 -3.77 8.68 -12.19
CA ARG A 96 -4.88 9.37 -11.50
C ARG A 96 -6.23 8.80 -11.86
N ASN A 97 -6.52 8.68 -13.15
CA ASN A 97 -7.82 8.22 -13.65
C ASN A 97 -8.10 6.78 -13.22
N ASN A 98 -7.12 5.90 -13.32
CA ASN A 98 -7.28 4.50 -12.94
C ASN A 98 -7.29 4.29 -11.43
N LEU A 99 -6.58 5.12 -10.65
CA LEU A 99 -6.65 5.12 -9.19
C LEU A 99 -8.06 5.51 -8.73
N GLN A 100 -8.65 6.56 -9.32
CA GLN A 100 -10.02 6.96 -9.03
C GLN A 100 -11.01 5.83 -9.32
N MET A 101 -10.93 5.20 -10.50
CA MET A 101 -11.80 4.07 -10.86
C MET A 101 -11.64 2.88 -9.90
N THR A 102 -10.40 2.57 -9.51
CA THR A 102 -10.13 1.48 -8.56
C THR A 102 -10.73 1.78 -7.19
N LEU A 103 -10.56 3.01 -6.70
CA LEU A 103 -11.12 3.44 -5.42
C LEU A 103 -12.65 3.40 -5.43
N GLU A 104 -13.30 3.92 -6.48
CA GLU A 104 -14.75 3.85 -6.65
C GLU A 104 -15.24 2.39 -6.65
N HIS A 105 -14.50 1.50 -7.28
CA HIS A 105 -14.82 0.07 -7.29
C HIS A 105 -14.69 -0.56 -5.89
N LEU A 106 -13.65 -0.22 -5.14
CA LEU A 106 -13.50 -0.66 -3.74
C LEU A 106 -14.64 -0.13 -2.86
N GLN A 107 -14.97 1.16 -2.95
CA GLN A 107 -16.04 1.80 -2.18
C GLN A 107 -17.44 1.23 -2.48
N THR A 108 -17.68 0.82 -3.71
CA THR A 108 -18.99 0.23 -4.10
C THR A 108 -19.10 -1.24 -3.75
N SER A 109 -17.98 -1.97 -3.75
CA SER A 109 -17.97 -3.40 -3.48
C SER A 109 -17.84 -3.76 -2.00
N PHE A 110 -17.24 -2.90 -1.19
CA PHE A 110 -16.96 -3.16 0.22
C PHE A 110 -17.52 -2.05 1.10
N ARG A 111 -18.22 -2.45 2.19
CA ARG A 111 -18.85 -1.52 3.14
C ARG A 111 -17.97 -1.28 4.37
N CYS A 112 -16.66 -1.30 4.21
CA CYS A 112 -15.72 -1.01 5.28
C CYS A 112 -14.98 0.31 5.01
N PRO A 113 -14.44 0.97 6.04
CA PRO A 113 -13.58 2.12 5.86
C PRO A 113 -12.39 1.79 4.98
N ILE A 114 -11.97 2.77 4.17
CA ILE A 114 -10.76 2.72 3.34
C ILE A 114 -9.84 3.85 3.79
N ARG A 115 -8.55 3.55 3.92
CA ARG A 115 -7.48 4.52 4.12
C ARG A 115 -6.50 4.40 2.95
N TRP A 116 -5.87 5.50 2.63
CA TRP A 116 -4.82 5.56 1.61
C TRP A 116 -3.48 5.79 2.27
N ARG A 117 -2.51 4.96 1.96
CA ARG A 117 -1.11 5.18 2.31
C ARG A 117 -0.36 5.65 1.07
N ASN A 118 0.29 6.82 1.13
CA ASN A 118 1.09 7.28 0.01
C ASN A 118 2.35 6.42 -0.20
N SER A 119 2.89 6.44 -1.42
CA SER A 119 4.05 5.62 -1.81
C SER A 119 5.33 6.18 -1.19
N THR A 120 6.21 5.30 -0.78
CA THR A 120 7.50 5.61 -0.13
C THR A 120 8.51 6.20 -1.10
N PRO A 121 9.53 6.96 -0.62
CA PRO A 121 10.59 7.49 -1.46
C PRO A 121 11.46 6.39 -2.09
N ILE A 122 11.98 6.67 -3.28
CA ILE A 122 12.94 5.83 -4.00
C ILE A 122 14.31 6.49 -3.97
N SER A 123 15.33 5.77 -3.55
CA SER A 123 16.72 6.22 -3.60
C SER A 123 17.47 5.65 -4.82
N THR A 124 18.63 6.21 -5.09
CA THR A 124 19.56 5.67 -6.08
C THR A 124 20.12 4.34 -5.54
N PRO A 125 20.18 3.27 -6.34
CA PRO A 125 20.83 2.03 -5.91
C PRO A 125 22.25 2.30 -5.40
N ASP A 126 22.63 1.63 -4.32
CA ASP A 126 23.90 1.76 -3.61
C ASP A 126 24.17 3.14 -2.94
N GLU A 127 23.24 4.12 -3.06
CA GLU A 127 23.32 5.45 -2.46
C GLU A 127 22.01 5.77 -1.71
N PRO A 128 21.69 5.12 -0.56
CA PRO A 128 20.38 5.24 0.10
C PRO A 128 20.05 6.66 0.59
N GLU A 129 21.04 7.51 0.83
CA GLU A 129 20.87 8.92 1.19
C GLU A 129 20.45 9.80 0.01
N LYS A 130 20.64 9.33 -1.24
CA LYS A 130 20.37 10.09 -2.44
C LYS A 130 19.10 9.61 -3.12
N LEU A 131 18.11 10.48 -3.23
CA LEU A 131 16.87 10.17 -3.95
C LEU A 131 17.13 9.96 -5.44
N HIS A 132 16.45 8.98 -6.02
CA HIS A 132 16.56 8.70 -7.46
C HIS A 132 15.90 9.84 -8.26
N PRO A 133 16.64 10.58 -9.12
CA PRO A 133 16.19 11.84 -9.69
C PRO A 133 14.90 11.71 -10.52
N GLU A 134 14.76 10.63 -11.30
CA GLU A 134 13.59 10.45 -12.16
C GLU A 134 12.48 9.68 -11.45
N ARG A 135 12.78 8.53 -10.84
CA ARG A 135 11.75 7.66 -10.25
C ARG A 135 11.11 8.25 -9.02
N ASN A 136 11.90 8.92 -8.17
CA ASN A 136 11.34 9.59 -7.02
C ASN A 136 10.49 10.81 -7.41
N LEU A 137 10.83 11.50 -8.52
CA LEU A 137 9.98 12.55 -9.08
C LEU A 137 8.61 12.00 -9.48
N ILE A 138 8.57 10.87 -10.22
CA ILE A 138 7.31 10.22 -10.59
C ILE A 138 6.51 9.81 -9.34
N VAL A 139 7.17 9.29 -8.31
CA VAL A 139 6.50 8.94 -7.04
C VAL A 139 5.87 10.17 -6.39
N THR A 140 6.58 11.30 -6.32
CA THR A 140 6.03 12.52 -5.73
C THR A 140 4.86 13.08 -6.54
N GLU A 141 4.92 13.05 -7.87
CA GLU A 141 3.80 13.45 -8.73
C GLU A 141 2.58 12.54 -8.54
N ARG A 142 2.79 11.23 -8.44
CA ARG A 142 1.72 10.26 -8.17
C ARG A 142 1.12 10.44 -6.78
N ASN A 143 1.93 10.68 -5.76
CA ASN A 143 1.45 10.97 -4.42
C ASN A 143 0.56 12.24 -4.41
N LEU A 144 0.97 13.30 -5.10
CA LEU A 144 0.13 14.50 -5.26
C LEU A 144 -1.18 14.20 -5.97
N ALA A 145 -1.15 13.47 -7.08
CA ALA A 145 -2.34 13.07 -7.82
C ALA A 145 -3.27 12.18 -6.97
N ALA A 146 -2.70 11.25 -6.20
CA ALA A 146 -3.46 10.40 -5.28
C ALA A 146 -4.11 11.23 -4.15
N ALA A 147 -3.39 12.19 -3.55
CA ALA A 147 -3.93 13.06 -2.52
C ALA A 147 -5.17 13.84 -3.00
N GLU A 148 -5.18 14.32 -4.25
CA GLU A 148 -6.35 14.96 -4.85
C GLU A 148 -7.54 14.00 -4.99
N VAL A 149 -7.30 12.76 -5.46
CA VAL A 149 -8.33 11.71 -5.58
C VAL A 149 -8.91 11.36 -4.22
N MET A 150 -8.04 11.11 -3.23
CA MET A 150 -8.44 10.73 -1.87
C MET A 150 -9.22 11.84 -1.17
N LYS A 151 -8.76 13.09 -1.28
CA LYS A 151 -9.47 14.25 -0.75
C LYS A 151 -10.89 14.38 -1.33
N LYS A 152 -11.04 14.23 -2.65
CA LYS A 152 -12.34 14.27 -3.34
C LYS A 152 -13.26 13.13 -2.88
N ALA A 153 -12.71 11.95 -2.66
CA ALA A 153 -13.42 10.76 -2.20
C ALA A 153 -13.63 10.73 -0.66
N ARG A 154 -13.09 11.70 0.08
CA ARG A 154 -13.08 11.75 1.56
C ARG A 154 -12.41 10.52 2.21
N VAL A 155 -11.37 10.01 1.58
CA VAL A 155 -10.55 8.92 2.11
C VAL A 155 -9.37 9.53 2.86
N PRO A 156 -9.14 9.17 4.13
CA PRO A 156 -7.99 9.63 4.90
C PRO A 156 -6.67 9.16 4.27
N GLU A 157 -5.66 10.04 4.28
CA GLU A 157 -4.31 9.74 3.80
C GLU A 157 -3.33 9.57 4.97
N ASP A 158 -2.48 8.55 4.87
CA ASP A 158 -1.41 8.23 5.80
C ASP A 158 -0.06 8.53 5.14
N ASP A 159 0.69 9.50 5.67
CA ASP A 159 1.90 10.05 5.04
C ASP A 159 3.15 9.20 5.34
N MET A 160 3.20 8.02 4.74
CA MET A 160 4.35 7.12 4.81
C MET A 160 5.56 7.69 4.06
N TYR A 161 5.33 8.47 3.00
CA TYR A 161 6.42 9.11 2.26
C TYR A 161 7.26 10.00 3.18
N ARG A 162 6.61 10.89 3.92
CA ARG A 162 7.29 11.82 4.82
C ARG A 162 8.01 11.09 5.96
N LEU A 163 7.39 10.06 6.53
CA LEU A 163 8.01 9.24 7.57
C LEU A 163 9.33 8.63 7.07
N MET A 164 9.31 8.02 5.89
CA MET A 164 10.47 7.31 5.36
C MET A 164 11.50 8.22 4.69
N LEU A 165 11.09 9.44 4.29
CA LEU A 165 11.98 10.41 3.64
C LEU A 165 13.11 10.87 4.59
N SER A 166 12.78 11.08 5.86
CA SER A 166 13.70 11.63 6.85
C SER A 166 14.77 10.64 7.34
N HIS A 167 14.69 9.36 6.93
CA HIS A 167 15.48 8.26 7.48
C HIS A 167 16.12 7.42 6.37
N PRO A 168 17.18 7.95 5.70
CA PRO A 168 17.87 7.20 4.66
C PRO A 168 18.56 5.93 5.17
N GLU A 169 18.92 5.88 6.46
CA GLU A 169 19.52 4.73 7.12
C GLU A 169 18.61 3.50 7.19
N TRP A 170 17.31 3.67 6.98
CA TRP A 170 16.36 2.56 6.91
C TRP A 170 16.21 1.99 5.49
N ARG A 171 16.74 2.65 4.45
CA ARG A 171 16.60 2.22 3.07
C ARG A 171 17.59 1.11 2.73
N SER A 172 17.15 0.17 1.92
CA SER A 172 18.01 -0.88 1.35
C SER A 172 18.81 -0.36 0.17
N MET A 173 19.91 -1.04 -0.14
CA MET A 173 20.83 -0.68 -1.23
C MET A 173 20.21 -0.82 -2.63
N ASP A 174 19.06 -1.49 -2.77
CA ASP A 174 18.34 -1.60 -4.04
C ASP A 174 17.57 -0.32 -4.44
N GLY A 175 17.48 0.64 -3.53
CA GLY A 175 16.83 1.92 -3.73
C GLY A 175 15.30 1.92 -3.54
N TYR A 176 14.67 0.77 -3.33
CA TYR A 176 13.20 0.64 -3.19
C TYR A 176 12.76 0.17 -1.81
N HIS A 177 13.43 -0.86 -1.31
CA HIS A 177 13.00 -1.54 -0.09
C HIS A 177 13.63 -0.92 1.17
N TYR A 178 13.27 -1.48 2.30
CA TYR A 178 13.71 -1.04 3.61
C TYR A 178 14.32 -2.21 4.39
N ASN A 179 15.29 -1.92 5.24
CA ASN A 179 15.85 -2.87 6.18
C ASN A 179 14.83 -3.22 7.28
N ASP A 180 15.18 -4.11 8.19
CA ASP A 180 14.25 -4.60 9.20
C ASP A 180 13.77 -3.52 10.17
N GLU A 181 14.61 -2.52 10.47
CA GLU A 181 14.20 -1.37 11.29
C GLU A 181 13.17 -0.50 10.53
N GLY A 182 13.42 -0.19 9.26
CA GLY A 182 12.47 0.55 8.43
C GLY A 182 11.12 -0.16 8.27
N LYS A 183 11.12 -1.48 8.07
CA LYS A 183 9.89 -2.29 8.04
C LYS A 183 9.13 -2.23 9.37
N LYS A 184 9.86 -2.31 10.49
CA LYS A 184 9.28 -2.22 11.82
C LYS A 184 8.63 -0.85 12.07
N VAL A 185 9.32 0.24 11.76
CA VAL A 185 8.78 1.59 11.90
C VAL A 185 7.53 1.80 11.02
N GLN A 186 7.52 1.29 9.78
CA GLN A 186 6.32 1.30 8.92
C GLN A 186 5.16 0.54 9.59
N ALA A 187 5.42 -0.64 10.16
CA ALA A 187 4.41 -1.45 10.82
C ALA A 187 3.87 -0.77 12.10
N GLU A 188 4.72 -0.18 12.92
CA GLU A 188 4.33 0.55 14.13
C GLU A 188 3.46 1.77 13.80
N PHE A 189 3.85 2.56 12.80
CA PHE A 189 3.08 3.69 12.30
C PHE A 189 1.68 3.26 11.83
N LEU A 190 1.61 2.19 11.03
CA LEU A 190 0.33 1.66 10.57
C LEU A 190 -0.51 1.07 11.71
N ALA A 191 0.11 0.38 12.68
CA ALA A 191 -0.61 -0.21 13.81
C ALA A 191 -1.40 0.83 14.60
N GLU A 192 -0.80 1.98 14.91
CA GLU A 192 -1.46 3.07 15.61
C GLU A 192 -2.67 3.60 14.84
N ILE A 193 -2.49 3.91 13.57
CA ILE A 193 -3.51 4.51 12.70
C ILE A 193 -4.67 3.54 12.45
N LEU A 194 -4.36 2.28 12.14
CA LEU A 194 -5.38 1.28 11.79
C LEU A 194 -6.21 0.87 13.01
N LEU A 195 -5.59 0.76 14.20
CA LEU A 195 -6.36 0.51 15.43
C LEU A 195 -7.30 1.67 15.77
N LYS A 196 -6.84 2.91 15.58
CA LYS A 196 -7.71 4.09 15.76
C LYS A 196 -8.88 4.05 14.79
N ALA A 197 -8.65 3.77 13.51
CA ALA A 197 -9.69 3.69 12.50
C ALA A 197 -10.71 2.56 12.76
N LEU A 198 -10.29 1.44 13.34
CA LEU A 198 -11.20 0.37 13.77
C LEU A 198 -12.07 0.77 14.97
N ALA A 199 -11.56 1.62 15.87
CA ALA A 199 -12.30 2.07 17.04
C ALA A 199 -13.34 3.18 16.76
N GLU A 200 -13.20 3.87 15.62
CA GLU A 200 -14.10 4.95 15.16
C GLU A 200 -15.30 4.43 14.33
N LYS A 201 -15.48 3.12 14.22
CA LYS A 201 -16.50 2.42 13.43
C LYS A 201 -17.91 2.48 14.04
#